data_6f4371a1bff72da1bc0f5c0364e8fcfe
#
_entry.id   6f4371a1bff72da1bc0f5c0364e8fcfe
#
_cell.length_a   1.000
_cell.length_b   1.000
_cell.length_c   1.000
_cell.angle_alpha   90.00
_cell.angle_beta   90.00
_cell.angle_gamma   90.00
#
_symmetry.space_group_name_H-M   'P 1'
#
loop_
_entity.id
_entity.type
_entity.pdbx_description
1 polymer ?
#
loop_
_entity_poly.entity_id
_entity_poly.type
_entity_poly.pdbx_seq_one_letter_code
_entity_poly.pdbx_strand_id
1 'polypeptide(L)'
;MKVIGITGGVGSGKSEVLGILKRDFGAELLIADEIAHQVMEPGMPAYRRIVEALGTDFLSADGSIDRKALAKRLFGDGEALGTVNSIVHPTVWQAIEESIRCSRKELVIVEAALFDEEHNGLFDQVWYIFTSEENRISRLMKSRGYS
;
A
#
# COMPACT_ATOMS: atom_id res chain seq x y z
N MET A 1 -12.15 -17.78 -3.07
CA MET A 1 -11.57 -16.49 -2.59
C MET A 1 -11.80 -15.39 -3.62
N LYS A 2 -12.17 -14.23 -3.17
CA LYS A 2 -12.29 -13.06 -4.02
C LYS A 2 -11.28 -12.00 -3.56
N VAL A 3 -10.56 -11.40 -4.50
CA VAL A 3 -9.56 -10.38 -4.22
C VAL A 3 -9.99 -9.08 -4.89
N ILE A 4 -10.16 -8.04 -4.10
CA ILE A 4 -10.60 -6.73 -4.57
C ILE A 4 -9.54 -5.69 -4.24
N GLY A 5 -9.12 -4.94 -5.26
CA GLY A 5 -8.25 -3.79 -5.06
C GLY A 5 -9.08 -2.54 -4.78
N ILE A 6 -8.67 -1.75 -3.81
CA ILE A 6 -9.35 -0.49 -3.48
C ILE A 6 -8.36 0.66 -3.51
N THR A 7 -8.72 1.72 -4.21
CA THR A 7 -7.95 2.94 -4.27
C THR A 7 -8.89 4.15 -4.14
N GLY A 8 -8.33 5.30 -3.86
CA GLY A 8 -9.08 6.54 -3.72
C GLY A 8 -8.21 7.62 -3.13
N GLY A 9 -8.63 8.87 -3.29
CA GLY A 9 -7.89 10.01 -2.77
C GLY A 9 -8.00 10.16 -1.26
N VAL A 10 -7.14 11.01 -0.70
CA VAL A 10 -7.20 11.38 0.71
C VAL A 10 -8.57 12.03 0.99
N GLY A 11 -9.21 11.61 2.06
CA GLY A 11 -10.53 12.14 2.43
C GLY A 11 -11.68 11.57 1.63
N SER A 12 -11.47 10.51 0.86
CA SER A 12 -12.51 9.90 0.02
C SER A 12 -13.50 9.01 0.79
N GLY A 13 -13.24 8.74 2.07
CA GLY A 13 -14.03 7.79 2.84
C GLY A 13 -13.56 6.34 2.71
N LYS A 14 -12.39 6.14 2.15
CA LYS A 14 -11.81 4.82 1.92
C LYS A 14 -11.69 4.02 3.23
N SER A 15 -11.26 4.67 4.31
CA SER A 15 -11.13 4.02 5.61
C SER A 15 -12.44 3.46 6.14
N GLU A 16 -13.55 4.16 5.93
CA GLU A 16 -14.87 3.69 6.34
C GLU A 16 -15.28 2.45 5.57
N VAL A 17 -15.05 2.44 4.26
CA VAL A 17 -15.35 1.29 3.41
C VAL A 17 -14.52 0.08 3.83
N LEU A 18 -13.22 0.26 4.08
CA LEU A 18 -12.34 -0.81 4.54
C LEU A 18 -12.82 -1.36 5.88
N GLY A 19 -13.22 -0.50 6.81
CA GLY A 19 -13.73 -0.91 8.11
C GLY A 19 -15.00 -1.75 8.00
N ILE A 20 -15.91 -1.37 7.11
CA ILE A 20 -17.15 -2.13 6.86
C ILE A 20 -16.84 -3.51 6.29
N LEU A 21 -15.95 -3.58 5.31
CA LEU A 21 -15.58 -4.84 4.68
C LEU A 21 -14.94 -5.81 5.69
N LYS A 22 -14.10 -5.30 6.56
CA LYS A 22 -13.49 -6.11 7.61
C LYS A 22 -14.50 -6.58 8.64
N ARG A 23 -15.31 -5.66 9.15
CA ARG A 23 -16.24 -5.93 10.25
C ARG A 23 -17.43 -6.77 9.82
N ASP A 24 -18.06 -6.42 8.70
CA ASP A 24 -19.32 -7.01 8.28
C ASP A 24 -19.15 -8.22 7.34
N PHE A 25 -18.04 -8.27 6.62
CA PHE A 25 -17.77 -9.32 5.63
C PHE A 25 -16.57 -10.20 5.98
N GLY A 26 -15.90 -9.94 7.10
CA GLY A 26 -14.74 -10.72 7.52
C GLY A 26 -13.55 -10.67 6.58
N ALA A 27 -13.42 -9.59 5.82
CA ALA A 27 -12.34 -9.45 4.86
C ALA A 27 -10.96 -9.33 5.55
N GLU A 28 -9.94 -9.89 4.90
CA GLU A 28 -8.57 -9.60 5.25
C GLU A 28 -8.13 -8.34 4.54
N LEU A 29 -7.60 -7.38 5.27
CA LEU A 29 -7.14 -6.12 4.71
C LEU A 29 -5.63 -6.12 4.54
N LEU A 30 -5.16 -5.86 3.33
CA LEU A 30 -3.76 -5.69 3.01
C LEU A 30 -3.56 -4.23 2.59
N ILE A 31 -3.04 -3.42 3.50
CA ILE A 31 -2.84 -1.99 3.28
C ILE A 31 -1.41 -1.78 2.81
N ALA A 32 -1.23 -1.34 1.58
CA ALA A 32 0.10 -1.25 0.96
C ALA A 32 1.06 -0.35 1.75
N ASP A 33 0.59 0.78 2.28
CA ASP A 33 1.42 1.66 3.10
C ASP A 33 1.91 0.98 4.37
N GLU A 34 1.04 0.23 5.04
CA GLU A 34 1.42 -0.51 6.25
C GLU A 34 2.43 -1.60 5.93
N ILE A 35 2.23 -2.29 4.82
CA ILE A 35 3.17 -3.33 4.37
C ILE A 35 4.52 -2.71 4.02
N ALA A 36 4.51 -1.53 3.37
CA ALA A 36 5.75 -0.82 3.07
C ALA A 36 6.55 -0.49 4.33
N HIS A 37 5.87 -0.09 5.41
CA HIS A 37 6.53 0.15 6.70
C HIS A 37 7.10 -1.13 7.28
N GLN A 38 6.36 -2.22 7.21
CA GLN A 38 6.81 -3.52 7.73
C GLN A 38 8.05 -4.04 7.01
N VAL A 39 8.10 -3.93 5.68
CA VAL A 39 9.24 -4.43 4.92
C VAL A 39 10.49 -3.57 5.10
N MET A 40 10.34 -2.36 5.62
CA MET A 40 11.46 -1.47 5.93
C MET A 40 11.90 -1.55 7.39
N GLU A 41 11.37 -2.47 8.19
CA GLU A 41 11.81 -2.65 9.57
C GLU A 41 13.24 -3.21 9.64
N PRO A 42 13.99 -2.87 10.72
CA PRO A 42 15.34 -3.40 10.90
C PRO A 42 15.38 -4.92 10.81
N GLY A 43 16.38 -5.43 10.11
CA GLY A 43 16.53 -6.87 9.88
C GLY A 43 15.85 -7.39 8.63
N MET A 44 14.98 -6.59 8.01
CA MET A 44 14.33 -6.99 6.76
C MET A 44 15.26 -6.71 5.56
N PRO A 45 15.14 -7.50 4.47
CA PRO A 45 15.99 -7.30 3.29
C PRO A 45 15.90 -5.91 2.68
N ALA A 46 14.70 -5.32 2.61
CA ALA A 46 14.54 -3.97 2.06
C ALA A 46 15.25 -2.92 2.91
N TYR A 47 15.16 -3.02 4.23
CA TYR A 47 15.88 -2.15 5.16
C TYR A 47 17.38 -2.18 4.86
N ARG A 48 17.93 -3.38 4.75
CA ARG A 48 19.36 -3.56 4.48
C ARG A 48 19.78 -2.90 3.18
N ARG A 49 19.01 -3.11 2.12
CA ARG A 49 19.32 -2.56 0.81
C ARG A 49 19.22 -1.04 0.78
N ILE A 50 18.25 -0.46 1.49
CA ILE A 50 18.12 0.99 1.59
C ILE A 50 19.33 1.59 2.31
N VAL A 51 19.73 1.00 3.42
CA VAL A 51 20.90 1.46 4.20
C VAL A 51 22.18 1.33 3.38
N GLU A 52 22.37 0.23 2.66
CA GLU A 52 23.52 0.05 1.78
C GLU A 52 23.57 1.10 0.67
N ALA A 53 22.43 1.48 0.12
CA ALA A 53 22.36 2.43 -0.98
C ALA A 53 22.46 3.88 -0.55
N LEU A 54 21.85 4.26 0.58
CA LEU A 54 21.68 5.65 0.98
C LEU A 54 22.40 6.04 2.29
N GLY A 55 22.89 5.07 3.05
CA GLY A 55 23.58 5.34 4.30
C GLY A 55 22.65 5.30 5.52
N THR A 56 23.11 5.89 6.62
CA THR A 56 22.46 5.75 7.92
C THR A 56 21.93 7.06 8.50
N ASP A 57 22.00 8.17 7.75
CA ASP A 57 21.67 9.51 8.25
C ASP A 57 20.21 9.64 8.68
N PHE A 58 19.34 8.81 8.14
CA PHE A 58 17.90 8.84 8.42
C PHE A 58 17.48 7.77 9.44
N LEU A 59 18.43 7.15 10.12
CA LEU A 59 18.11 6.15 11.14
C LEU A 59 17.93 6.81 12.50
N SER A 60 16.96 6.31 13.26
CA SER A 60 16.77 6.68 14.67
C SER A 60 17.83 6.03 15.55
N ALA A 61 17.87 6.43 16.82
CA ALA A 61 18.85 5.90 17.79
C ALA A 61 18.74 4.38 17.97
N ASP A 62 17.56 3.81 17.78
CA ASP A 62 17.33 2.37 17.89
C ASP A 62 17.64 1.60 16.59
N GLY A 63 18.11 2.29 15.56
CA GLY A 63 18.42 1.70 14.26
C GLY A 63 17.25 1.62 13.29
N SER A 64 16.04 1.97 13.69
CA SER A 64 14.90 1.99 12.79
C SER A 64 14.94 3.20 11.86
N ILE A 65 14.26 3.10 10.71
CA ILE A 65 14.16 4.21 9.77
C ILE A 65 13.22 5.27 10.33
N ASP A 66 13.72 6.49 10.50
CA ASP A 66 12.88 7.66 10.78
C ASP A 66 12.26 8.10 9.46
N ARG A 67 10.96 7.86 9.29
CA ARG A 67 10.28 8.14 8.02
C ARG A 67 10.28 9.60 7.64
N LYS A 68 10.22 10.49 8.63
CA LYS A 68 10.30 11.93 8.36
C LYS A 68 11.68 12.32 7.85
N ALA A 69 12.73 11.76 8.45
CA ALA A 69 14.11 12.01 8.04
C ALA A 69 14.37 11.43 6.64
N LEU A 70 13.85 10.23 6.37
CA LEU A 70 13.97 9.63 5.05
C LEU A 70 13.22 10.44 3.99
N ALA A 71 11.99 10.85 4.27
CA ALA A 71 11.22 11.69 3.36
C ALA A 71 11.96 12.99 3.03
N LYS A 72 12.56 13.60 4.03
CA LYS A 72 13.35 14.80 3.87
C LYS A 72 14.59 14.56 3.00
N ARG A 73 15.25 13.42 3.22
CA ARG A 73 16.41 13.00 2.42
C ARG A 73 16.04 12.77 0.95
N LEU A 74 14.83 12.26 0.68
CA LEU A 74 14.35 11.98 -0.66
C LEU A 74 13.75 13.20 -1.36
N PHE A 75 13.36 14.21 -0.59
CA PHE A 75 12.76 15.41 -1.15
C PHE A 75 13.79 16.16 -2.01
N GLY A 76 13.45 16.38 -3.28
CA GLY A 76 14.37 17.03 -4.20
C GLY A 76 15.50 16.15 -4.74
N ASP A 77 15.56 14.88 -4.34
CA ASP A 77 16.56 13.94 -4.82
C ASP A 77 15.85 12.78 -5.54
N GLY A 78 15.60 12.99 -6.83
CA GLY A 78 14.87 12.03 -7.65
C GLY A 78 15.59 10.70 -7.81
N GLU A 79 16.93 10.71 -7.79
CA GLU A 79 17.73 9.48 -7.88
C GLU A 79 17.57 8.63 -6.63
N ALA A 80 17.67 9.23 -5.45
CA ALA A 80 17.47 8.53 -4.19
C ALA A 80 16.03 8.01 -4.06
N LEU A 81 15.04 8.81 -4.43
CA LEU A 81 13.64 8.40 -4.44
C LEU A 81 13.43 7.20 -5.36
N GLY A 82 14.00 7.24 -6.57
CA GLY A 82 13.93 6.12 -7.51
C GLY A 82 14.57 4.86 -6.95
N THR A 83 15.69 5.00 -6.25
CA THR A 83 16.38 3.87 -5.61
C THR A 83 15.50 3.23 -4.54
N VAL A 84 14.92 4.02 -3.64
CA VAL A 84 14.04 3.51 -2.59
C VAL A 84 12.81 2.83 -3.20
N ASN A 85 12.18 3.46 -4.18
CA ASN A 85 11.02 2.88 -4.84
C ASN A 85 11.34 1.56 -5.55
N SER A 86 12.52 1.45 -6.17
CA SER A 86 12.93 0.22 -6.85
C SER A 86 13.19 -0.93 -5.87
N ILE A 87 13.49 -0.62 -4.62
CA ILE A 87 13.69 -1.61 -3.55
C ILE A 87 12.35 -1.97 -2.88
N VAL A 88 11.59 -0.96 -2.48
CA VAL A 88 10.40 -1.14 -1.65
C VAL A 88 9.20 -1.66 -2.47
N HIS A 89 8.96 -1.10 -3.64
CA HIS A 89 7.79 -1.40 -4.43
C HIS A 89 7.65 -2.89 -4.79
N PRO A 90 8.68 -3.53 -5.37
CA PRO A 90 8.59 -4.97 -5.64
C PRO A 90 8.44 -5.80 -4.38
N THR A 91 9.09 -5.39 -3.28
CA THR A 91 9.01 -6.11 -2.00
C THR A 91 7.61 -6.06 -1.43
N VAL A 92 6.94 -4.91 -1.52
CA VAL A 92 5.56 -4.75 -1.08
C VAL A 92 4.62 -5.65 -1.89
N TRP A 93 4.74 -5.63 -3.21
CA TRP A 93 3.88 -6.45 -4.06
C TRP A 93 4.12 -7.94 -3.86
N GLN A 94 5.36 -8.34 -3.65
CA GLN A 94 5.70 -9.72 -3.32
C GLN A 94 5.05 -10.14 -2.00
N ALA A 95 5.09 -9.28 -0.99
CA ALA A 95 4.43 -9.54 0.29
C ALA A 95 2.92 -9.63 0.15
N ILE A 96 2.31 -8.78 -0.69
CA ILE A 96 0.88 -8.82 -0.97
C ILE A 96 0.50 -10.14 -1.64
N GLU A 97 1.22 -10.54 -2.68
CA GLU A 97 0.98 -11.80 -3.38
C GLU A 97 1.06 -12.99 -2.44
N GLU A 98 2.08 -13.01 -1.59
CA GLU A 98 2.27 -14.07 -0.61
C GLU A 98 1.13 -14.10 0.39
N SER A 99 0.69 -12.94 0.87
CA SER A 99 -0.43 -12.85 1.81
C SER A 99 -1.73 -13.34 1.18
N ILE A 100 -1.97 -13.03 -0.09
CA ILE A 100 -3.13 -13.52 -0.81
C ILE A 100 -3.08 -15.04 -0.91
N ARG A 101 -1.92 -15.57 -1.29
CA ARG A 101 -1.73 -17.02 -1.45
C ARG A 101 -1.96 -17.77 -0.15
N CYS A 102 -1.53 -17.20 0.97
CA CYS A 102 -1.62 -17.83 2.28
C CYS A 102 -2.93 -17.53 3.02
N SER A 103 -3.74 -16.62 2.50
CA SER A 103 -4.99 -16.23 3.18
C SER A 103 -6.02 -17.36 3.13
N ARG A 104 -6.71 -17.53 4.25
CA ARG A 104 -7.84 -18.48 4.37
C ARG A 104 -9.18 -17.76 4.34
N LYS A 105 -9.17 -16.45 4.15
CA LYS A 105 -10.40 -15.67 4.08
C LYS A 105 -11.02 -15.78 2.70
N GLU A 106 -12.34 -15.70 2.63
CA GLU A 106 -13.05 -15.72 1.36
C GLU A 106 -12.94 -14.39 0.62
N LEU A 107 -12.66 -13.31 1.34
CA LEU A 107 -12.53 -11.97 0.79
C LEU A 107 -11.22 -11.35 1.26
N VAL A 108 -10.40 -10.93 0.32
CA VAL A 108 -9.15 -10.22 0.57
C VAL A 108 -9.22 -8.86 -0.12
N ILE A 109 -8.93 -7.81 0.62
CA ILE A 109 -8.94 -6.44 0.12
C ILE A 109 -7.51 -5.90 0.12
N VAL A 110 -7.05 -5.43 -1.02
CA VAL A 110 -5.75 -4.76 -1.15
C VAL A 110 -5.99 -3.28 -1.39
N GLU A 111 -5.51 -2.44 -0.47
CA GLU A 111 -5.62 -0.99 -0.59
C GLU A 111 -4.27 -0.42 -0.99
N ALA A 112 -4.25 0.42 -2.02
CA ALA A 112 -3.05 1.10 -2.48
C ALA A 112 -3.44 2.42 -3.17
N ALA A 113 -2.49 3.34 -3.22
CA ALA A 113 -2.71 4.61 -3.91
C ALA A 113 -2.83 4.44 -5.42
N LEU A 114 -2.10 3.49 -5.98
CA LEU A 114 -2.11 3.19 -7.41
C LEU A 114 -2.00 1.69 -7.64
N PHE A 115 -2.64 1.23 -8.70
CA PHE A 115 -2.49 -0.14 -9.20
C PHE A 115 -1.91 -0.08 -10.61
N ASP A 116 -0.83 -0.80 -10.85
CA ASP A 116 -0.23 -0.88 -12.17
C ASP A 116 -0.77 -2.08 -12.96
N GLU A 117 -0.52 -2.06 -14.27
CA GLU A 117 -0.99 -3.12 -15.15
C GLU A 117 -0.36 -4.48 -14.82
N GLU A 118 0.86 -4.48 -14.34
CA GLU A 118 1.59 -5.69 -14.01
C GLU A 118 0.87 -6.52 -12.94
N HIS A 119 0.19 -5.87 -12.00
CA HIS A 119 -0.47 -6.52 -10.88
C HIS A 119 -1.99 -6.63 -11.04
N ASN A 120 -2.55 -6.15 -12.14
CA ASN A 120 -4.00 -6.20 -12.36
C ASN A 120 -4.56 -7.63 -12.35
N GLY A 121 -3.77 -8.61 -12.74
CA GLY A 121 -4.19 -10.01 -12.74
C GLY A 121 -4.46 -10.60 -11.36
N LEU A 122 -4.00 -9.95 -10.30
CA LEU A 122 -4.26 -10.39 -8.93
C LEU A 122 -5.70 -10.14 -8.47
N PHE A 123 -6.39 -9.20 -9.10
CA PHE A 123 -7.68 -8.71 -8.62
C PHE A 123 -8.83 -9.22 -9.45
N ASP A 124 -9.89 -9.65 -8.78
CA ASP A 124 -11.17 -9.92 -9.42
C ASP A 124 -11.88 -8.63 -9.81
N GLN A 125 -11.72 -7.59 -8.99
CA GLN A 125 -12.27 -6.25 -9.23
C GLN A 125 -11.34 -5.21 -8.63
N VAL A 126 -11.39 -3.99 -9.18
CA VAL A 126 -10.74 -2.83 -8.59
C VAL A 126 -11.79 -1.75 -8.38
N TRP A 127 -11.85 -1.22 -7.17
CA TRP A 127 -12.84 -0.21 -6.79
C TRP A 127 -12.14 1.13 -6.59
N TYR A 128 -12.73 2.17 -7.16
CA TYR A 128 -12.33 3.56 -6.91
C TYR A 128 -13.34 4.20 -5.99
N ILE A 129 -12.87 4.84 -4.94
CA ILE A 129 -13.74 5.49 -3.96
C ILE A 129 -13.62 7.00 -4.14
N PHE A 130 -14.75 7.64 -4.37
CA PHE A 130 -14.83 9.08 -4.57
C PHE A 130 -15.64 9.72 -3.46
N THR A 131 -15.25 10.95 -3.08
CA THR A 131 -16.02 11.77 -2.17
C THR A 131 -16.37 13.07 -2.87
N SER A 132 -17.66 13.42 -2.86
CA SER A 132 -18.10 14.72 -3.35
C SER A 132 -17.61 15.81 -2.39
N GLU A 133 -17.01 16.88 -2.91
CA GLU A 133 -16.61 18.02 -2.11
C GLU A 133 -17.81 18.70 -1.43
N GLU A 134 -18.94 18.70 -2.11
CA GLU A 134 -20.14 19.39 -1.64
C GLU A 134 -20.84 18.67 -0.49
N ASN A 135 -20.95 17.36 -0.58
CA ASN A 135 -21.72 16.57 0.39
C ASN A 135 -20.91 15.51 1.11
N ARG A 136 -19.67 15.29 0.70
CA ARG A 136 -18.74 14.31 1.27
C ARG A 136 -19.30 12.90 1.36
N ILE A 137 -20.16 12.56 0.42
CA ILE A 137 -20.71 11.22 0.33
C ILE A 137 -19.77 10.37 -0.52
N SER A 138 -19.27 9.28 0.07
CA SER A 138 -18.42 8.35 -0.64
C SER A 138 -19.22 7.54 -1.64
N ARG A 139 -18.64 7.33 -2.81
CA ARG A 139 -19.24 6.51 -3.85
C ARG A 139 -18.29 5.41 -4.25
N LEU A 140 -18.83 4.23 -4.49
CA LEU A 140 -18.07 3.09 -4.97
C LEU A 140 -18.29 2.95 -6.46
N MET A 141 -17.19 2.85 -7.20
CA MET A 141 -17.22 2.58 -8.63
C MET A 141 -16.24 1.48 -8.95
N LYS A 142 -16.67 0.53 -9.75
CA LYS A 142 -15.78 -0.53 -10.22
C LYS A 142 -15.04 -0.03 -11.45
N SER A 143 -13.74 -0.30 -11.51
CA SER A 143 -12.92 0.17 -12.63
C SER A 143 -13.17 -0.60 -13.92
N ARG A 144 -13.73 -1.80 -13.85
CA ARG A 144 -13.99 -2.62 -15.02
C ARG A 144 -15.49 -2.80 -15.22
N GLY A 145 -16.01 -2.30 -16.34
CA GLY A 145 -17.38 -2.49 -16.73
C GLY A 145 -18.41 -1.73 -15.88
N TYR A 146 -17.95 -0.90 -14.95
CA TYR A 146 -18.84 -0.08 -14.11
C TYR A 146 -18.33 1.33 -14.09
N SER A 147 -19.23 2.24 -14.20
CA SER A 147 -18.93 3.65 -14.14
C SER A 147 -19.76 4.33 -13.06
#